data_9d0c3a756e7039cf361462f045355b81
#
_entry.id   9d0c3a756e7039cf361462f045355b81
#
_cell.length_a   1.000
_cell.length_b   1.000
_cell.length_c   1.000
_cell.angle_alpha   90.00
_cell.angle_beta   90.00
_cell.angle_gamma   90.00
#
_symmetry.space_group_name_H-M   'P 1'
#
loop_
_entity.id
_entity.type
_entity.pdbx_description
1 polymer ?
#
loop_
_entity_poly.entity_id
_entity_poly.type
_entity_poly.pdbx_seq_one_letter_code
_entity_poly.pdbx_strand_id
1 'polypeptide(L)' 'GGIIESREDEVLLSFAQNSFEVIERFEEKGWLVFVLKKA' A
#
# COMPACT_ATOMS: atom_id res chain seq x y z
N GLY A 1 -3.74 -5.92 8.86
CA GLY A 1 -2.31 -5.99 8.84
C GLY A 1 -1.64 -4.85 8.14
N GLY A 2 -0.37 -4.70 8.44
CA GLY A 2 0.47 -3.68 7.85
C GLY A 2 1.42 -4.26 6.83
N ILE A 3 2.17 -3.37 6.20
CA ILE A 3 3.14 -3.71 5.17
C ILE A 3 4.51 -3.27 5.64
N ILE A 4 5.51 -4.12 5.46
CA ILE A 4 6.88 -3.77 5.79
C ILE A 4 7.39 -2.77 4.77
N GLU A 5 7.94 -1.66 5.26
CA GLU A 5 8.39 -0.55 4.43
C GLU A 5 9.32 -0.96 3.28
N SER A 6 10.21 -1.90 3.52
CA SER A 6 11.14 -2.37 2.50
C SER A 6 10.50 -3.04 1.30
N ARG A 7 9.20 -3.32 1.39
CA ARG A 7 8.46 -3.97 0.30
C ARG A 7 7.41 -3.05 -0.32
N GLU A 8 7.46 -1.79 0.02
CA GLU A 8 6.47 -0.83 -0.45
C GLU A 8 6.33 -0.81 -1.97
N ASP A 9 7.44 -0.78 -2.69
CA ASP A 9 7.40 -0.68 -4.15
C ASP A 9 6.69 -1.86 -4.79
N GLU A 10 6.94 -3.07 -4.31
CA GLU A 10 6.27 -4.27 -4.81
C GLU A 10 4.77 -4.20 -4.57
N VAL A 11 4.40 -3.75 -3.38
CA VAL A 11 3.00 -3.70 -2.99
C VAL A 11 2.25 -2.65 -3.81
N LEU A 12 2.83 -1.47 -4.00
CA LEU A 12 2.22 -0.43 -4.81
C LEU A 12 2.00 -0.87 -6.24
N LEU A 13 2.99 -1.58 -6.81
CA LEU A 13 2.85 -2.11 -8.15
C LEU A 13 1.72 -3.12 -8.24
N SER A 14 1.62 -3.99 -7.24
CA SER A 14 0.56 -4.99 -7.18
C SER A 14 -0.82 -4.34 -7.11
N PHE A 15 -0.97 -3.29 -6.31
CA PHE A 15 -2.24 -2.57 -6.23
C PHE A 15 -2.64 -1.98 -7.59
N ALA A 16 -1.69 -1.35 -8.27
CA ALA A 16 -1.94 -0.77 -9.58
C ALA A 16 -2.34 -1.83 -10.60
N GLN A 17 -1.67 -2.97 -10.59
CA GLN A 17 -1.97 -4.07 -11.51
C GLN A 17 -3.34 -4.68 -11.27
N ASN A 18 -3.87 -4.55 -10.06
CA ASN A 18 -5.18 -5.06 -9.70
C ASN A 18 -6.26 -3.98 -9.68
N SER A 19 -6.01 -2.86 -10.31
CA SER A 19 -6.95 -1.76 -10.46
C SER A 19 -7.36 -1.11 -9.13
N PHE A 20 -6.41 -1.00 -8.20
CA PHE A 20 -6.61 -0.25 -6.97
C PHE A 20 -5.86 1.07 -7.02
N GLU A 21 -6.46 2.08 -6.41
CA GLU A 21 -5.84 3.38 -6.26
C GLU A 21 -5.56 3.61 -4.78
N VAL A 22 -4.35 4.05 -4.46
CA VAL A 22 -3.99 4.36 -3.08
C VAL A 22 -4.51 5.74 -2.74
N ILE A 23 -5.40 5.82 -1.77
CA ILE A 23 -5.99 7.09 -1.32
C ILE A 23 -5.16 7.70 -0.20
N GLU A 24 -4.73 6.87 0.73
CA GLU A 24 -3.93 7.31 1.86
C GLU A 24 -2.86 6.29 2.20
N ARG A 25 -1.81 6.78 2.79
CA ARG A 25 -0.67 5.98 3.22
C ARG A 25 -0.33 6.40 4.65
N PHE A 26 -0.24 5.43 5.55
CA PHE A 26 0.17 5.66 6.94
C PHE A 26 1.39 4.83 7.25
N GLU A 27 2.24 5.37 8.09
CA GLU A 27 3.38 4.64 8.60
C GLU A 27 3.27 4.58 10.13
N GLU A 28 3.42 3.40 10.70
CA GLU A 28 3.41 3.23 12.13
C GLU A 28 4.36 2.12 12.55
N LYS A 29 5.34 2.47 13.38
CA LYS A 29 6.31 1.54 13.95
C LYS A 29 6.98 0.63 12.91
N GLY A 30 7.35 1.21 11.78
CA GLY A 30 8.01 0.48 10.71
C GLY A 30 7.08 -0.29 9.78
N TRP A 31 5.77 -0.20 10.01
CA TRP A 31 4.77 -0.81 9.14
C TRP A 31 4.08 0.23 8.30
N LEU A 32 3.73 -0.14 7.09
CA LEU A 32 2.95 0.71 6.21
C LEU A 32 1.53 0.17 6.12
N VAL A 33 0.58 1.10 6.13
CA VAL A 33 -0.84 0.78 5.96
C VAL A 33 -1.37 1.64 4.83
N PHE A 34 -2.07 1.04 3.89
CA PHE A 34 -2.65 1.75 2.76
C PHE A 34 -4.16 1.68 2.81
N VAL A 35 -4.79 2.80 2.49
CA VAL A 35 -6.23 2.84 2.26
C VAL A 35 -6.42 2.87 0.76
N LEU A 36 -7.15 1.90 0.23
CA LEU A 36 -7.31 1.70 -1.20
C LEU A 36 -8.74 1.97 -1.64
N LYS A 37 -8.83 2.33 -2.90
CA LYS A 37 -10.11 2.48 -3.58
C LYS A 37 -10.00 1.71 -4.88
N LYS A 38 -11.04 0.98 -5.24
CA LYS A 38 -11.06 0.28 -6.51
C LYS A 38 -11.24 1.30 -7.63
N ALA A 39 -10.37 1.22 -8.59
CA ALA A 39 -10.41 2.15 -9.74
C ALA A 39 -11.52 1.80 -10.73
#